data_ff76b6578007a555b1d99377afe8a439
#
_entry.id   ff76b6578007a555b1d99377afe8a439
#
_cell.length_a   1.000
_cell.length_b   1.000
_cell.length_c   1.000
_cell.angle_alpha   90.00
_cell.angle_beta   90.00
_cell.angle_gamma   90.00
#
_symmetry.space_group_name_H-M   'P 1'
#
loop_
_entity.id
_entity.type
_entity.pdbx_description
1 polymer ?
#
loop_
_entity_poly.entity_id
_entity_poly.type
_entity_poly.pdbx_seq_one_letter_code
_entity_poly.pdbx_strand_id
1 'polypeptide(L)'
;MQSVVIHAEGTVCVEERPIPALQTENDVLVKVVSSGLCGSDIPRIFAKGAHYYPITLGHEFSGYVESYGSAVTDLQPGDAVACVPLLPCFSCPQCQREYFSLCKQYQFVGSRSEGGNAQYVVVKRANLFRLPDQMP
;
A
#
# COMPACT_ATOMS: atom_id res chain seq x y z
N MET A 1 -1.68 13.37 -9.70
CA MET A 1 -2.34 12.06 -9.82
C MET A 1 -3.70 12.08 -9.15
N GLN A 2 -4.65 11.32 -9.69
CA GLN A 2 -5.96 11.16 -9.02
C GLN A 2 -5.86 10.16 -7.87
N SER A 3 -6.53 10.47 -6.76
CA SER A 3 -6.64 9.63 -5.57
C SER A 3 -8.05 9.69 -5.00
N VAL A 4 -8.53 8.56 -4.48
CA VAL A 4 -9.77 8.50 -3.69
C VAL A 4 -9.40 8.75 -2.24
N VAL A 5 -9.77 9.90 -1.70
CA VAL A 5 -9.35 10.37 -0.38
C VAL A 5 -10.54 10.43 0.58
N ILE A 6 -10.32 9.96 1.80
CA ILE A 6 -11.26 10.06 2.90
C ILE A 6 -10.77 11.15 3.83
N HIS A 7 -11.57 12.21 3.98
CA HIS A 7 -11.25 13.36 4.84
C HIS A 7 -11.88 13.28 6.23
N ALA A 8 -13.00 12.59 6.33
CA ALA A 8 -13.72 12.32 7.58
C ALA A 8 -14.66 11.12 7.37
N GLU A 9 -15.27 10.63 8.43
CA GLU A 9 -16.30 9.59 8.31
C GLU A 9 -17.40 10.02 7.34
N GLY A 10 -17.69 9.18 6.37
CA GLY A 10 -18.64 9.43 5.29
C GLY A 10 -18.22 10.45 4.23
N THR A 11 -17.07 11.08 4.36
CA THR A 11 -16.59 12.10 3.42
C THR A 11 -15.50 11.52 2.52
N VAL A 12 -15.89 11.11 1.32
CA VAL A 12 -15.02 10.53 0.30
C VAL A 12 -15.03 11.41 -0.94
N CYS A 13 -13.88 11.73 -1.49
CA CYS A 13 -13.77 12.46 -2.74
C CYS A 13 -12.62 11.96 -3.61
N VAL A 14 -12.72 12.20 -4.91
CA VAL A 14 -11.62 12.06 -5.85
C VAL A 14 -10.95 13.41 -5.98
N GLU A 15 -9.66 13.47 -5.75
CA GLU A 15 -8.89 14.73 -5.82
C GLU A 15 -7.54 14.54 -6.50
N GLU A 16 -7.00 15.64 -7.00
CA GLU A 16 -5.64 15.69 -7.52
C GLU A 16 -4.64 15.84 -6.37
N ARG A 17 -3.68 14.91 -6.32
CA ARG A 17 -2.56 14.92 -5.38
C ARG A 17 -1.22 14.82 -6.12
N PRO A 18 -0.13 15.32 -5.55
CA PRO A 18 1.20 15.07 -6.11
C PRO A 18 1.50 13.57 -6.15
N ILE A 19 2.27 13.13 -7.14
CA ILE A 19 2.81 11.76 -7.14
C ILE A 19 3.75 11.64 -5.93
N PRO A 20 3.60 10.62 -5.06
CA PRO A 20 4.44 10.48 -3.88
C PRO A 20 5.89 10.18 -4.26
N ALA A 21 6.82 10.82 -3.54
CA ALA A 21 8.25 10.58 -3.70
C ALA A 21 8.71 9.43 -2.79
N LEU A 22 9.74 8.71 -3.24
CA LEU A 22 10.44 7.72 -2.40
C LEU A 22 11.07 8.44 -1.19
N GLN A 23 10.91 7.88 0.01
CA GLN A 23 11.42 8.45 1.27
C GLN A 23 12.62 7.67 1.80
N THR A 24 12.74 6.41 1.42
CA THR A 24 13.81 5.52 1.87
C THR A 24 14.34 4.68 0.72
N GLU A 25 15.51 4.10 0.91
CA GLU A 25 16.18 3.22 -0.06
C GLU A 25 15.41 1.92 -0.34
N ASN A 26 14.47 1.52 0.52
CA ASN A 26 13.64 0.32 0.35
C ASN A 26 12.24 0.62 -0.21
N ASP A 27 11.96 1.85 -0.59
CA ASP A 27 10.68 2.23 -1.15
C ASP A 27 10.58 1.84 -2.63
N VAL A 28 9.36 1.52 -3.04
CA VAL A 28 8.99 1.28 -4.43
C VAL A 28 7.76 2.12 -4.76
N LEU A 29 7.85 2.92 -5.81
CA LEU A 29 6.71 3.61 -6.40
C LEU A 29 6.02 2.65 -7.37
N VAL A 30 4.77 2.36 -7.12
CA VAL A 30 3.94 1.49 -7.96
C VAL A 30 2.91 2.35 -8.70
N LYS A 31 2.86 2.20 -10.03
CA LYS A 31 1.75 2.67 -10.86
C LYS A 31 0.62 1.66 -10.78
N VAL A 32 -0.45 2.01 -10.08
CA VAL A 32 -1.57 1.10 -9.82
C VAL A 32 -2.39 0.88 -11.10
N VAL A 33 -2.69 -0.37 -11.40
CA VAL A 33 -3.54 -0.79 -12.52
C VAL A 33 -4.90 -1.25 -12.04
N SER A 34 -4.93 -1.98 -10.94
CA SER A 34 -6.17 -2.50 -10.36
C SER A 34 -6.12 -2.38 -8.85
N SER A 35 -7.22 -1.91 -8.26
CA SER A 35 -7.39 -1.85 -6.80
C SER A 35 -8.78 -2.36 -6.44
N GLY A 36 -8.84 -3.29 -5.49
CA GLY A 36 -10.07 -3.84 -4.93
C GLY A 36 -10.61 -2.98 -3.78
N LEU A 37 -11.91 -3.03 -3.58
CA LEU A 37 -12.56 -2.48 -2.39
C LEU A 37 -12.88 -3.64 -1.43
N CYS A 38 -12.13 -3.75 -0.36
CA CYS A 38 -12.36 -4.76 0.66
C CYS A 38 -13.59 -4.43 1.52
N GLY A 39 -14.32 -5.44 1.96
CA GLY A 39 -15.42 -5.29 2.92
C GLY A 39 -15.00 -4.58 4.22
N SER A 40 -13.72 -4.63 4.59
CA SER A 40 -13.18 -3.90 5.75
C SER A 40 -13.04 -2.38 5.54
N ASP A 41 -13.07 -1.91 4.29
CA ASP A 41 -13.00 -0.47 4.00
C ASP A 41 -14.35 0.22 4.27
N ILE A 42 -15.47 -0.49 4.07
CA ILE A 42 -16.81 0.05 4.27
C ILE A 42 -17.00 0.64 5.69
N PRO A 43 -16.75 -0.11 6.79
CA PRO A 43 -16.88 0.47 8.13
C PRO A 43 -15.83 1.56 8.41
N ARG A 44 -14.65 1.55 7.79
CA ARG A 44 -13.68 2.64 7.91
C ARG A 44 -14.18 3.93 7.30
N ILE A 45 -14.90 3.82 6.19
CA ILE A 45 -15.47 4.98 5.50
C ILE A 45 -16.71 5.51 6.26
N PHE A 46 -17.63 4.64 6.68
CA PHE A 46 -18.99 5.04 7.07
C PHE A 46 -19.37 4.81 8.53
N ALA A 47 -18.55 4.18 9.36
CA ALA A 47 -19.01 3.78 10.69
C ALA A 47 -17.96 3.83 11.82
N LYS A 48 -16.72 3.41 11.55
CA LYS A 48 -15.68 3.29 12.59
C LYS A 48 -14.55 4.29 12.44
N GLY A 49 -14.52 4.98 11.30
CA GLY A 49 -13.45 5.89 10.93
C GLY A 49 -12.15 5.19 10.52
N ALA A 50 -11.27 5.95 9.90
CA ALA A 50 -9.91 5.56 9.59
C ALA A 50 -8.97 5.82 10.78
N HIS A 51 -7.73 5.31 10.71
CA HIS A 51 -6.74 5.55 11.77
C HIS A 51 -6.29 7.01 11.83
N TYR A 52 -6.35 7.71 10.71
CA TYR A 52 -6.07 9.14 10.57
C TYR A 52 -6.76 9.70 9.32
N TYR A 53 -6.82 11.00 9.21
CA TYR A 53 -7.37 11.72 8.06
C TYR A 53 -6.45 12.88 7.66
N PRO A 54 -6.37 13.24 6.38
CA PRO A 54 -6.93 12.53 5.23
C PRO A 54 -6.14 11.25 4.93
N ILE A 55 -6.80 10.24 4.35
CA ILE A 55 -6.15 8.98 3.95
C ILE A 55 -6.70 8.46 2.62
N THR A 56 -5.84 7.87 1.81
CA THR A 56 -6.21 7.01 0.69
C THR A 56 -6.21 5.56 1.16
N LEU A 57 -7.36 4.88 1.09
CA LEU A 57 -7.46 3.45 1.39
C LEU A 57 -6.98 2.59 0.21
N GLY A 58 -7.28 1.31 0.24
CA GLY A 58 -6.93 0.34 -0.79
C GLY A 58 -5.71 -0.48 -0.38
N HIS A 59 -5.97 -1.72 -0.01
CA HIS A 59 -4.93 -2.65 0.43
C HIS A 59 -4.89 -3.93 -0.42
N GLU A 60 -5.72 -4.01 -1.44
CA GLU A 60 -5.82 -5.09 -2.41
C GLU A 60 -5.57 -4.51 -3.80
N PHE A 61 -4.30 -4.38 -4.20
CA PHE A 61 -3.97 -3.78 -5.49
C PHE A 61 -2.80 -4.46 -6.18
N SER A 62 -2.75 -4.27 -7.48
CA SER A 62 -1.64 -4.64 -8.35
C SER A 62 -1.29 -3.50 -9.31
N GLY A 63 -0.11 -3.55 -9.88
CA GLY A 63 0.36 -2.53 -10.81
C GLY A 63 1.75 -2.83 -11.33
N TYR A 64 2.40 -1.81 -11.84
CA TYR A 64 3.74 -1.90 -12.37
C TYR A 64 4.70 -1.06 -11.52
N VAL A 65 5.91 -1.55 -11.32
CA VAL A 65 7.00 -0.79 -10.73
C VAL A 65 7.32 0.40 -11.63
N GLU A 66 7.25 1.60 -11.09
CA GLU A 66 7.61 2.85 -11.79
C GLU A 66 9.05 3.26 -11.46
N SER A 67 9.40 3.27 -10.18
CA SER A 67 10.75 3.55 -9.69
C SER A 67 10.94 2.94 -8.29
N TYR A 68 12.19 2.88 -7.84
CA TYR A 68 12.52 2.27 -6.54
C TYR A 68 13.78 2.88 -5.95
N GLY A 69 13.97 2.70 -4.64
CA GLY A 69 15.13 3.14 -3.90
C GLY A 69 16.34 2.22 -4.07
N SER A 70 17.50 2.70 -3.69
CA SER A 70 18.82 2.09 -3.98
C SER A 70 19.05 0.71 -3.36
N ALA A 71 18.30 0.34 -2.31
CA ALA A 71 18.40 -0.98 -1.69
C ALA A 71 17.53 -2.06 -2.37
N VAL A 72 16.69 -1.69 -3.32
CA VAL A 72 15.87 -2.63 -4.09
C VAL A 72 16.67 -3.14 -5.28
N THR A 73 17.05 -4.41 -5.27
CA THR A 73 17.96 -5.02 -6.26
C THR A 73 17.30 -6.10 -7.12
N ASP A 74 16.08 -6.49 -6.81
CA ASP A 74 15.38 -7.64 -7.39
C ASP A 74 14.08 -7.27 -8.12
N LEU A 75 13.84 -5.98 -8.31
CA LEU A 75 12.79 -5.41 -9.15
C LEU A 75 13.37 -4.43 -10.15
N GLN A 76 12.65 -4.23 -11.25
CA GLN A 76 12.99 -3.23 -12.25
C GLN A 76 11.72 -2.51 -12.75
N PRO A 77 11.84 -1.28 -13.31
CA PRO A 77 10.70 -0.58 -13.85
C PRO A 77 9.99 -1.43 -14.91
N GLY A 78 8.65 -1.46 -14.82
CA GLY A 78 7.82 -2.30 -15.68
C GLY A 78 7.51 -3.68 -15.12
N ASP A 79 8.15 -4.15 -14.04
CA ASP A 79 7.77 -5.41 -13.39
C ASP A 79 6.34 -5.32 -12.85
N ALA A 80 5.52 -6.35 -13.18
CA ALA A 80 4.18 -6.49 -12.63
C ALA A 80 4.26 -7.00 -11.17
N VAL A 81 3.56 -6.32 -10.28
CA VAL A 81 3.60 -6.62 -8.84
C VAL A 81 2.21 -6.61 -8.21
N ALA A 82 2.02 -7.43 -7.18
CA ALA A 82 0.86 -7.39 -6.28
C ALA A 82 1.30 -6.98 -4.87
N CYS A 83 0.45 -6.23 -4.18
CA CYS A 83 0.71 -5.78 -2.82
C CYS A 83 0.20 -6.78 -1.80
N VAL A 84 1.06 -7.15 -0.84
CA VAL A 84 0.67 -7.75 0.44
C VAL A 84 0.73 -6.65 1.49
N PRO A 85 -0.42 -6.24 2.05
CA PRO A 85 -0.49 -4.98 2.79
C PRO A 85 0.17 -5.00 4.16
N LEU A 86 0.33 -6.17 4.79
CA LEU A 86 0.95 -6.28 6.11
C LEU A 86 2.46 -6.04 6.02
N LEU A 87 2.96 -5.08 6.79
CA LEU A 87 4.38 -4.83 6.99
C LEU A 87 4.70 -5.02 8.47
N PRO A 88 5.22 -6.19 8.88
CA PRO A 88 5.64 -6.42 10.26
C PRO A 88 6.93 -5.65 10.56
N CYS A 89 7.25 -5.47 11.85
CA CYS A 89 8.49 -4.76 12.26
C CYS A 89 9.77 -5.60 12.10
N PHE A 90 9.66 -6.89 11.84
CA PHE A 90 10.73 -7.89 11.70
C PHE A 90 11.67 -8.04 12.92
N SER A 91 11.48 -7.28 14.00
CA SER A 91 12.40 -7.25 15.14
C SER A 91 11.80 -7.71 16.47
N CYS A 92 10.47 -7.70 16.63
CA CYS A 92 9.81 -8.12 17.87
C CYS A 92 9.84 -9.66 18.04
N PRO A 93 9.62 -10.17 19.27
CA PRO A 93 9.64 -11.63 19.53
C PRO A 93 8.70 -12.46 18.65
N GLN A 94 7.56 -11.90 18.25
CA GLN A 94 6.63 -12.56 17.33
C GLN A 94 7.21 -12.65 15.92
N CYS A 95 7.80 -11.56 15.44
CA CYS A 95 8.44 -11.54 14.11
C CYS A 95 9.65 -12.46 14.03
N GLN A 96 10.44 -12.57 15.10
CA GLN A 96 11.58 -13.50 15.18
C GLN A 96 11.15 -14.98 15.12
N ARG A 97 9.88 -15.27 15.44
CA ARG A 97 9.25 -16.59 15.32
C ARG A 97 8.40 -16.72 14.05
N GLU A 98 8.50 -15.74 13.14
CA GLU A 98 7.73 -15.66 11.89
C GLU A 98 6.20 -15.54 12.07
N TYR A 99 5.73 -15.21 13.27
CA TYR A 99 4.32 -14.93 13.55
C TYR A 99 3.99 -13.48 13.21
N PHE A 100 4.14 -13.10 11.93
CA PHE A 100 4.04 -11.73 11.45
C PHE A 100 2.67 -11.09 11.71
N SER A 101 1.59 -11.86 11.64
CA SER A 101 0.23 -11.41 11.95
C SER A 101 0.03 -11.01 13.43
N LEU A 102 0.92 -11.45 14.32
CA LEU A 102 0.91 -11.10 15.74
C LEU A 102 1.88 -9.95 16.08
N CYS A 103 2.47 -9.32 15.08
CA CYS A 103 3.34 -8.15 15.29
C CYS A 103 2.54 -7.00 15.90
N LYS A 104 3.01 -6.47 17.04
CA LYS A 104 2.35 -5.34 17.72
C LYS A 104 2.67 -3.98 17.11
N GLN A 105 3.71 -3.90 16.28
CA GLN A 105 4.21 -2.68 15.66
C GLN A 105 4.09 -2.72 14.13
N TYR A 106 3.13 -3.47 13.62
CA TYR A 106 2.94 -3.60 12.18
C TYR A 106 2.43 -2.30 11.55
N GLN A 107 2.80 -2.11 10.31
CA GLN A 107 2.15 -1.19 9.37
C GLN A 107 1.22 -1.98 8.44
N PHE A 108 0.28 -1.28 7.82
CA PHE A 108 -0.68 -1.90 6.93
C PHE A 108 -1.05 -0.89 5.83
N VAL A 109 -0.64 -1.19 4.62
CA VAL A 109 -0.91 -0.36 3.44
C VAL A 109 -2.42 -0.18 3.27
N GLY A 110 -2.87 1.03 2.97
CA GLY A 110 -4.28 1.35 2.78
C GLY A 110 -5.11 1.40 4.07
N SER A 111 -4.47 1.43 5.25
CA SER A 111 -5.18 1.69 6.50
C SER A 111 -4.34 2.39 7.57
N ARG A 112 -3.06 2.06 7.70
CA ARG A 112 -2.08 2.72 8.59
C ARG A 112 -1.05 3.54 7.81
N SER A 113 -1.08 3.42 6.50
CA SER A 113 -0.37 4.25 5.53
C SER A 113 -1.24 4.42 4.29
N GLU A 114 -0.85 5.32 3.39
CA GLU A 114 -1.53 5.53 2.10
C GLU A 114 -1.64 4.23 1.32
N GLY A 115 -2.73 4.04 0.59
CA GLY A 115 -3.06 2.82 -0.14
C GLY A 115 -3.25 3.00 -1.64
N GLY A 116 -3.69 1.90 -2.27
CA GLY A 116 -3.74 1.75 -3.73
C GLY A 116 -4.99 2.32 -4.41
N ASN A 117 -5.94 2.95 -3.69
CA ASN A 117 -7.05 3.65 -4.34
C ASN A 117 -6.59 5.00 -4.92
N ALA A 118 -5.48 4.98 -5.65
CA ALA A 118 -4.83 6.09 -6.32
C ALA A 118 -4.10 5.60 -7.57
N GLN A 119 -3.72 6.51 -8.46
CA GLN A 119 -2.94 6.14 -9.65
C GLN A 119 -1.51 5.68 -9.32
N TYR A 120 -0.94 6.18 -8.22
CA TYR A 120 0.38 5.79 -7.73
C TYR A 120 0.38 5.67 -6.20
N VAL A 121 1.19 4.74 -5.71
CA VAL A 121 1.42 4.55 -4.27
C VAL A 121 2.87 4.17 -4.03
N VAL A 122 3.44 4.66 -2.92
CA VAL A 122 4.75 4.22 -2.44
C VAL A 122 4.54 3.17 -1.35
N VAL A 123 5.19 2.01 -1.51
CA VAL A 123 5.19 0.92 -0.54
C VAL A 123 6.62 0.43 -0.30
N LYS A 124 6.84 -0.33 0.76
CA LYS A 124 8.13 -0.98 0.98
C LYS A 124 8.30 -2.17 0.03
N ARG A 125 9.53 -2.44 -0.40
CA ARG A 125 9.84 -3.64 -1.20
C ARG A 125 9.26 -4.93 -0.58
N ALA A 126 9.30 -5.04 0.75
CA ALA A 126 8.76 -6.18 1.49
C ALA A 126 7.24 -6.39 1.34
N ASN A 127 6.50 -5.39 0.88
CA ASN A 127 5.06 -5.49 0.59
C ASN A 127 4.75 -6.02 -0.82
N LEU A 128 5.74 -6.24 -1.67
CA LEU A 128 5.50 -6.53 -3.09
C LEU A 128 5.91 -7.96 -3.44
N PHE A 129 5.06 -8.62 -4.21
CA PHE A 129 5.34 -9.87 -4.89
C PHE A 129 5.33 -9.64 -6.39
N ARG A 130 6.41 -10.04 -7.07
CA ARG A 130 6.47 -10.02 -8.52
C ARG A 130 5.48 -11.05 -9.07
N LEU A 131 4.66 -10.63 -10.00
CA LEU A 131 3.71 -11.50 -10.69
C LEU A 131 4.41 -12.28 -11.81
N PRO A 132 3.93 -13.49 -12.15
CA PRO A 132 4.42 -14.22 -13.31
C PRO A 132 4.20 -13.44 -14.62
N ASP A 133 5.14 -13.56 -15.57
CA ASP A 133 5.13 -12.82 -16.83
C ASP A 133 3.90 -13.09 -17.72
N GLN A 134 3.15 -14.16 -17.48
CA GLN A 134 1.97 -14.56 -18.25
C GLN A 134 0.66 -14.46 -17.45
N MET A 135 0.64 -13.68 -16.38
CA MET A 135 -0.60 -13.45 -15.65
C MET A 135 -1.49 -12.51 -16.48
N PRO A 136 -2.74 -12.88 -16.79
CA PRO A 136 -3.67 -12.08 -17.58
C PRO A 136 -4.11 -10.80 -16.87
#